data_328e55b5584f8c65a1818b80d1edf57a
#
_entry.id   328e55b5584f8c65a1818b80d1edf57a
#
_cell.length_a   1.000
_cell.length_b   1.000
_cell.length_c   1.000
_cell.angle_alpha   90.00
_cell.angle_beta   90.00
_cell.angle_gamma   90.00
#
_symmetry.space_group_name_H-M   'P 1'
#
loop_
_entity.id
_entity.type
_entity.pdbx_description
1 polymer ?
#
loop_
_entity_poly.entity_id
_entity_poly.type
_entity_poly.pdbx_seq_one_letter_code
_entity_poly.pdbx_strand_id
1 'polypeptide(L)'
;GTMQTEDSQKVIKRFFEALYYLKDMKIIRGKQTFTNEFGINRWNLNTLEKDMSRDIFQVSWLTYLVQKYGVSSTWLLTGRGEILAFNKDKKKEGKADK
;
A
#
# COMPACT_ATOMS: atom_id res chain seq x y z
N GLY A 1 16.42 -8.78 -16.46
CA GLY A 1 15.37 -9.29 -15.67
C GLY A 1 14.08 -9.43 -16.43
N THR A 2 13.19 -10.10 -15.80
CA THR A 2 11.88 -10.32 -16.36
C THR A 2 10.93 -9.22 -15.93
N MET A 3 9.93 -8.99 -16.74
CA MET A 3 8.90 -8.02 -16.42
C MET A 3 7.90 -8.66 -15.47
N GLN A 4 7.23 -7.80 -14.69
CA GLN A 4 6.16 -8.25 -13.83
C GLN A 4 5.01 -8.81 -14.66
N THR A 5 4.37 -9.85 -14.15
CA THR A 5 3.19 -10.39 -14.80
C THR A 5 2.03 -9.39 -14.68
N GLU A 6 1.00 -9.62 -15.47
CA GLU A 6 -0.19 -8.79 -15.41
C GLU A 6 -0.82 -8.79 -14.02
N ASP A 7 -0.88 -9.95 -13.40
CA ASP A 7 -1.45 -10.04 -12.05
C ASP A 7 -0.59 -9.31 -11.03
N SER A 8 0.74 -9.40 -11.16
CA SER A 8 1.63 -8.65 -10.29
C SER A 8 1.45 -7.16 -10.48
N GLN A 9 1.28 -6.71 -11.71
CA GLN A 9 1.08 -5.30 -11.98
C GLN A 9 -0.21 -4.78 -11.34
N LYS A 10 -1.24 -5.61 -11.27
CA LYS A 10 -2.47 -5.22 -10.59
C LYS A 10 -2.25 -5.00 -9.10
N VAL A 11 -1.43 -5.86 -8.49
CA VAL A 11 -1.08 -5.68 -7.07
C VAL A 11 -0.29 -4.40 -6.87
N ILE A 12 0.67 -4.14 -7.76
CA ILE A 12 1.49 -2.93 -7.67
C ILE A 12 0.61 -1.69 -7.82
N LYS A 13 -0.34 -1.73 -8.74
CA LYS A 13 -1.26 -0.62 -8.92
C LYS A 13 -2.06 -0.36 -7.64
N ARG A 14 -2.55 -1.42 -7.00
CA ARG A 14 -3.28 -1.26 -5.74
C ARG A 14 -2.38 -0.75 -4.62
N PHE A 15 -1.10 -1.14 -4.64
CA PHE A 15 -0.14 -0.59 -3.70
C PHE A 15 -0.10 0.94 -3.79
N PHE A 16 0.00 1.47 -5.01
CA PHE A 16 0.03 2.93 -5.18
C PHE A 16 -1.32 3.56 -4.85
N GLU A 17 -2.41 2.89 -5.19
CA GLU A 17 -3.74 3.37 -4.80
C GLU A 17 -3.86 3.50 -3.29
N ALA A 18 -3.32 2.53 -2.56
CA ALA A 18 -3.35 2.57 -1.10
C ALA A 18 -2.53 3.75 -0.57
N LEU A 19 -1.36 4.00 -1.16
CA LEU A 19 -0.54 5.14 -0.74
C LEU A 19 -1.29 6.46 -0.93
N TYR A 20 -1.94 6.62 -2.06
CA TYR A 20 -2.71 7.85 -2.32
C TYR A 20 -3.93 7.94 -1.42
N TYR A 21 -4.55 6.80 -1.13
CA TYR A 21 -5.68 6.78 -0.20
C TYR A 21 -5.24 7.24 1.19
N LEU A 22 -4.10 6.72 1.66
CA LEU A 22 -3.56 7.13 2.96
C LEU A 22 -3.23 8.62 2.99
N LYS A 23 -2.71 9.13 1.87
CA LYS A 23 -2.43 10.55 1.75
C LYS A 23 -3.71 11.37 1.81
N ASP A 24 -4.74 10.94 1.09
CA ASP A 24 -6.02 11.65 1.08
C ASP A 24 -6.66 11.65 2.46
N MET A 25 -6.48 10.58 3.21
CA MET A 25 -6.99 10.48 4.58
C MET A 25 -6.09 11.20 5.59
N LYS A 26 -4.99 11.78 5.11
CA LYS A 26 -4.02 12.52 5.92
C LYS A 26 -3.32 11.65 6.96
N ILE A 27 -3.24 10.35 6.68
CA ILE A 27 -2.47 9.43 7.52
C ILE A 27 -0.99 9.58 7.21
N ILE A 28 -0.65 9.81 5.94
CA ILE A 28 0.71 10.14 5.52
C ILE A 28 0.66 11.45 4.73
N ARG A 29 1.80 12.13 4.67
CA ARG A 29 1.88 13.38 3.92
C ARG A 29 2.04 13.14 2.42
N GLY A 30 2.60 12.00 2.06
CA GLY A 30 2.83 11.64 0.68
C GLY A 30 3.70 10.41 0.63
N LYS A 31 4.11 10.04 -0.56
CA LYS A 31 4.95 8.86 -0.74
C LYS A 31 6.23 8.93 0.07
N GLN A 32 6.78 10.13 0.26
CA GLN A 32 8.03 10.28 0.99
C GLN A 32 7.90 9.89 2.46
N THR A 33 6.73 10.06 3.05
CA THR A 33 6.52 9.60 4.43
C THR A 33 6.76 8.09 4.50
N PHE A 34 6.22 7.37 3.53
CA PHE A 34 6.36 5.93 3.47
C PHE A 34 7.82 5.54 3.19
N THR A 35 8.45 6.17 2.21
CA THR A 35 9.83 5.80 1.86
C THR A 35 10.80 6.13 2.98
N ASN A 36 10.59 7.25 3.67
CA ASN A 36 11.47 7.62 4.78
C ASN A 36 11.29 6.66 5.96
N GLU A 37 10.06 6.27 6.23
CA GLU A 37 9.78 5.40 7.36
C GLU A 37 10.47 4.04 7.22
N PHE A 38 10.49 3.50 6.00
CA PHE A 38 10.94 2.13 5.79
C PHE A 38 12.24 2.03 5.00
N GLY A 39 12.92 3.16 4.79
CA GLY A 39 14.20 3.15 4.09
C GLY A 39 14.11 2.71 2.64
N ILE A 40 13.03 3.05 1.98
CA ILE A 40 12.82 2.67 0.59
C ILE A 40 13.43 3.74 -0.32
N ASN A 41 14.09 3.29 -1.39
CA ASN A 41 14.67 4.20 -2.37
C ASN A 41 13.54 4.90 -3.13
N ARG A 42 13.46 6.22 -2.96
CA ARG A 42 12.38 6.99 -3.56
C ARG A 42 12.42 7.01 -5.07
N TRP A 43 13.63 7.00 -5.63
CA TRP A 43 13.77 6.94 -7.08
C TRP A 43 13.18 5.65 -7.64
N ASN A 44 13.45 4.53 -6.97
CA ASN A 44 12.90 3.24 -7.38
C ASN A 44 11.37 3.24 -7.31
N LEU A 45 10.83 3.82 -6.25
CA LEU A 45 9.39 3.87 -6.10
C LEU A 45 8.75 4.70 -7.20
N ASN A 46 9.33 5.87 -7.49
CA ASN A 46 8.78 6.74 -8.53
C ASN A 46 8.94 6.12 -9.92
N THR A 47 10.05 5.43 -10.16
CA THR A 47 10.27 4.76 -11.42
C THR A 47 9.23 3.66 -11.63
N LEU A 48 8.95 2.90 -10.57
CA LEU A 48 7.95 1.84 -10.65
C LEU A 48 6.56 2.40 -10.91
N GLU A 49 6.24 3.53 -10.31
CA GLU A 49 4.93 4.15 -10.53
C GLU A 49 4.72 4.52 -11.99
N LYS A 50 5.79 4.95 -12.66
CA LYS A 50 5.72 5.29 -14.09
C LYS A 50 5.62 4.07 -14.98
N ASP A 51 6.20 2.97 -14.54
CA ASP A 51 6.21 1.74 -15.32
C ASP A 51 6.15 0.55 -14.38
N MET A 52 4.94 0.08 -14.13
CA MET A 52 4.69 -0.97 -13.13
C MET A 52 5.11 -2.36 -13.61
N SER A 53 5.58 -2.45 -14.85
CA SER A 53 6.10 -3.71 -15.35
C SER A 53 7.55 -3.96 -14.91
N ARG A 54 8.21 -2.96 -14.33
CA ARG A 54 9.61 -3.10 -13.93
C ARG A 54 9.72 -4.02 -12.71
N ASP A 55 10.78 -4.81 -12.71
CA ASP A 55 10.99 -5.83 -11.70
C ASP A 55 11.80 -5.25 -10.53
N ILE A 56 11.25 -4.26 -9.87
CA ILE A 56 11.91 -3.60 -8.73
C ILE A 56 11.00 -3.52 -7.50
N PHE A 57 9.81 -4.07 -7.58
CA PHE A 57 8.88 -4.07 -6.46
C PHE A 57 9.31 -5.10 -5.40
N GLN A 58 9.20 -4.71 -4.12
CA GLN A 58 9.54 -5.59 -3.02
C GLN A 58 8.26 -5.99 -2.28
N VAL A 59 8.13 -7.29 -2.00
CA VAL A 59 6.96 -7.80 -1.28
C VAL A 59 6.82 -7.14 0.09
N SER A 60 7.96 -6.82 0.72
CA SER A 60 7.93 -6.18 2.05
C SER A 60 7.18 -4.86 2.05
N TRP A 61 7.12 -4.18 0.91
CA TRP A 61 6.37 -2.92 0.84
C TRP A 61 4.88 -3.15 1.12
N LEU A 62 4.35 -4.28 0.68
CA LEU A 62 2.97 -4.64 1.01
C LEU A 62 2.82 -4.93 2.49
N THR A 63 3.79 -5.62 3.07
CA THR A 63 3.78 -5.92 4.50
C THR A 63 3.72 -4.64 5.32
N TYR A 64 4.51 -3.64 4.93
CA TYR A 64 4.52 -2.36 5.64
C TYR A 64 3.15 -1.70 5.63
N LEU A 65 2.47 -1.72 4.47
CA LEU A 65 1.13 -1.15 4.39
C LEU A 65 0.17 -1.87 5.32
N VAL A 66 0.24 -3.19 5.34
CA VAL A 66 -0.67 -3.98 6.15
C VAL A 66 -0.40 -3.79 7.63
N GLN A 67 0.85 -3.88 8.05
CA GLN A 67 1.20 -3.84 9.47
C GLN A 67 1.16 -2.43 10.06
N LYS A 68 1.65 -1.45 9.32
CA LYS A 68 1.74 -0.10 9.87
C LYS A 68 0.44 0.68 9.74
N TYR A 69 -0.23 0.52 8.61
CA TYR A 69 -1.38 1.37 8.29
C TYR A 69 -2.70 0.65 8.26
N GLY A 70 -2.70 -0.67 8.46
CA GLY A 70 -3.94 -1.43 8.48
C GLY A 70 -4.59 -1.61 7.12
N VAL A 71 -3.81 -1.51 6.04
CA VAL A 71 -4.36 -1.76 4.71
C VAL A 71 -4.69 -3.23 4.58
N SER A 72 -5.83 -3.54 3.96
CA SER A 72 -6.28 -4.91 3.84
C SER A 72 -5.40 -5.71 2.88
N SER A 73 -4.84 -6.81 3.37
CA SER A 73 -4.05 -7.70 2.53
C SER A 73 -4.91 -8.34 1.45
N THR A 74 -6.16 -8.65 1.78
CA THR A 74 -7.08 -9.23 0.80
C THR A 74 -7.31 -8.25 -0.34
N TRP A 75 -7.57 -6.98 0.00
CA TRP A 75 -7.79 -5.98 -1.04
C TRP A 75 -6.52 -5.78 -1.88
N LEU A 76 -5.35 -5.71 -1.23
CA LEU A 76 -4.11 -5.52 -1.96
C LEU A 76 -3.86 -6.64 -2.97
N LEU A 77 -4.13 -7.86 -2.57
CA LEU A 77 -3.79 -9.02 -3.39
C LEU A 77 -4.89 -9.38 -4.40
N THR A 78 -6.15 -9.10 -4.08
CA THR A 78 -7.26 -9.56 -4.91
C THR A 78 -8.16 -8.45 -5.42
N GLY A 79 -8.10 -7.27 -4.83
CA GLY A 79 -8.98 -6.17 -5.19
C GLY A 79 -10.35 -6.25 -4.55
N ARG A 80 -10.56 -7.23 -3.68
CA ARG A 80 -11.86 -7.42 -3.04
C ARG A 80 -11.89 -6.76 -1.67
N GLY A 81 -13.06 -6.27 -1.31
CA GLY A 81 -13.28 -5.69 0.02
C GLY A 81 -12.84 -4.25 0.10
N GLU A 82 -12.67 -3.80 1.31
CA GLU A 82 -12.29 -2.42 1.60
C GLU A 82 -10.79 -2.26 1.60
N ILE A 83 -10.32 -1.05 1.30
CA ILE A 83 -8.89 -0.77 1.33
C ILE A 83 -8.31 -0.96 2.73
N LEU A 84 -9.01 -0.47 3.75
CA LEU A 84 -8.54 -0.66 5.12
C LEU A 84 -9.13 -1.94 5.70
N ALA A 85 -8.30 -2.66 6.44
CA ALA A 85 -8.68 -3.97 6.95
C ALA A 85 -9.77 -3.90 7.99
N PHE A 86 -9.83 -2.80 8.75
CA PHE A 86 -10.87 -2.64 9.75
C PHE A 86 -11.60 -1.35 9.49
N ASN A 87 -12.85 -1.37 9.85
CA ASN A 87 -13.69 -0.22 9.70
C ASN A 87 -13.47 0.68 10.91
N LYS A 88 -12.98 1.89 10.69
CA LYS A 88 -12.72 2.79 11.78
C LYS A 88 -13.98 3.28 12.43
N ASP A 89 -15.08 3.02 11.88
CA ASP A 89 -16.33 3.36 12.53
C ASP A 89 -16.58 2.52 13.74
N LYS A 90 -15.90 1.55 13.77
CA LYS A 90 -16.07 0.73 14.90
C LYS A 90 -15.08 1.06 15.93
N LYS A 91 -14.96 1.47 15.48
CA LYS A 91 -14.29 1.56 16.01
C LYS A 91 -14.28 1.80 16.90
N LYS A 92 -14.62 2.02 17.13
CA LYS A 92 -14.61 2.04 17.55
C LYS A 92 -14.46 1.74 18.14
N GLU A 93 -14.69 1.49 18.21
CA GLU A 93 -14.50 0.97 18.60
C GLU A 93 -14.02 0.69 19.02
N GLY A 94 -14.05 0.86 19.36
CA GLY A 94 -13.62 0.37 19.80
C GLY A 94 -13.49 0.38 20.33
N LYS A 95 -13.66 0.39 20.74
CA LYS A 95 -13.59 0.18 21.14
C LYS A 95 -13.41 -0.14 21.56
N ALA A 96 -13.52 -0.19 21.83
CA ALA A 96 -13.39 -0.65 22.15
C ALA A 96 -13.34 -0.99 22.49
N ASP A 97 -13.72 -1.06 22.90
CA ASP A 97 -13.68 -1.47 23.08
C ASP A 97 -13.45 -1.67 23.34
N LYS A 98 -13.67 -1.51 23.73
CA LYS A 98 -13.39 -1.83 23.87
C LYS A 98 -13.08 -1.97 24.01
#